data_566ce6fcc7d488f493e22a24254a61cc
#
_entry.id   566ce6fcc7d488f493e22a24254a61cc
#
_cell.length_a   1.000
_cell.length_b   1.000
_cell.length_c   1.000
_cell.angle_alpha   90.00
_cell.angle_beta   90.00
_cell.angle_gamma   90.00
#
_symmetry.space_group_name_H-M   'P 1'
#
loop_
_entity.id
_entity.type
_entity.pdbx_description
1 polymer ?
#
loop_
_entity_poly.entity_id
_entity_poly.type
_entity_poly.pdbx_seq_one_letter_code
_entity_poly.pdbx_strand_id
1 'polypeptide(L)'
;MVVCKLVVLTLRAIDGSRGKLGLFSIPVLLAEDLVVAGLWTVIDTLVSRMFRGRGERMHWLLYTIAAIYVASNVPVMRMFGTPLTFPILHAADAALADSLAVYVTIGNVVGVSTVLLTALLLPFLTARLHRPRFLPTGLVFWSLAVAVVGLGFVARPWVMLRGLSRNALSAIIYTTLLQRDSHGAASTIEVPPLPTLRHGPSGVTPAHRPDLSSLLGAAKDRDVLWVVLESTAARYLRPYGAAEDPMPNLSALASRSLRFDAIYAAYPESIKGLFSTLCSMNPAAHTTAARYTQARLPCPSIGLRFQQAGYRTAMFHSGWFLYLGMDGIVADRGFMVAKDAQAIGGAYATSFGVDEASSVQSVLAFFDSLSPSERAFVMYLPITGHHPYHSPGPQHRPQPFLPRTEIDQYRNDLHLGDEALGELLRGLFARGRMSKLLLVVSSDHGEAFHQHEGNFGHTLHLYDENLRVPLFIHLPGITDQKDTAFPDPLDQPGSIMDIAPTLLDLAGLPVPREYQGRSLLRSTPEDSVPRFLTDHTLEQVGLRHGPWKFIDEAETGRAQLFDVVHDPEERTDLSSLHPDLVGRYRAHLRAWFYRQRLLITAH
;
A
#
# COMPACT_ATOMS: atom_id res chain seq x y z
N MET A 1 27.09 1.45 8.32
CA MET A 1 26.19 0.84 7.32
C MET A 1 26.68 -0.52 6.81
N VAL A 2 27.93 -0.67 6.33
CA VAL A 2 28.42 -1.95 5.76
C VAL A 2 28.17 -3.13 6.70
N VAL A 3 28.51 -3.01 7.98
CA VAL A 3 28.26 -4.06 9.00
C VAL A 3 26.75 -4.37 9.13
N CYS A 4 25.90 -3.35 9.16
CA CYS A 4 24.43 -3.52 9.19
C CYS A 4 23.96 -4.33 7.97
N LYS A 5 24.40 -3.98 6.75
CA LYS A 5 24.07 -4.72 5.53
C LYS A 5 24.53 -6.17 5.56
N LEU A 6 25.75 -6.43 6.07
CA LEU A 6 26.29 -7.79 6.22
C LEU A 6 25.48 -8.61 7.23
N VAL A 7 25.12 -8.02 8.36
CA VAL A 7 24.25 -8.64 9.37
C VAL A 7 22.88 -8.99 8.75
N VAL A 8 22.25 -8.06 8.04
CA VAL A 8 20.97 -8.30 7.36
C VAL A 8 21.09 -9.42 6.33
N LEU A 9 22.13 -9.43 5.50
CA LEU A 9 22.39 -10.51 4.54
C LEU A 9 22.53 -11.88 5.24
N THR A 10 23.25 -11.91 6.36
CA THR A 10 23.42 -13.14 7.15
C THR A 10 22.11 -13.63 7.72
N LEU A 11 21.32 -12.74 8.33
CA LEU A 11 20.02 -13.09 8.89
C LEU A 11 19.04 -13.58 7.82
N ARG A 12 18.97 -12.91 6.67
CA ARG A 12 18.15 -13.35 5.52
C ARG A 12 18.60 -14.72 4.98
N ALA A 13 19.90 -14.99 4.98
CA ALA A 13 20.41 -16.31 4.56
C ALA A 13 20.00 -17.43 5.53
N ILE A 14 19.94 -17.12 6.83
CA ILE A 14 19.43 -18.02 7.88
C ILE A 14 17.93 -18.28 7.68
N ASP A 15 17.16 -17.24 7.32
CA ASP A 15 15.72 -17.35 7.03
C ASP A 15 15.41 -18.07 5.70
N GLY A 16 16.42 -18.57 4.99
CA GLY A 16 16.26 -19.27 3.71
C GLY A 16 16.18 -18.35 2.48
N SER A 17 16.21 -17.05 2.67
CA SER A 17 16.19 -16.03 1.63
C SER A 17 17.60 -15.80 1.03
N ARG A 18 18.03 -16.64 0.11
CA ARG A 18 19.34 -16.50 -0.57
C ARG A 18 19.19 -15.61 -1.81
N GLY A 19 19.38 -14.31 -1.67
CA GLY A 19 19.55 -13.43 -2.83
C GLY A 19 20.79 -13.84 -3.65
N LYS A 20 20.66 -13.85 -4.98
CA LYS A 20 21.82 -14.12 -5.87
C LYS A 20 22.74 -12.89 -5.88
N LEU A 21 23.85 -12.96 -5.18
CA LEU A 21 24.89 -11.93 -5.24
C LEU A 21 25.77 -12.19 -6.48
N GLY A 22 25.68 -11.29 -7.44
CA GLY A 22 26.55 -11.29 -8.64
C GLY A 22 27.77 -10.40 -8.47
N LEU A 23 28.64 -10.38 -9.46
CA LEU A 23 29.89 -9.57 -9.47
C LEU A 23 29.61 -8.07 -9.23
N PHE A 24 28.54 -7.54 -9.82
CA PHE A 24 28.14 -6.13 -9.69
C PHE A 24 27.41 -5.79 -8.38
N SER A 25 27.08 -6.80 -7.56
CA SER A 25 26.38 -6.56 -6.29
C SER A 25 27.23 -5.79 -5.28
N ILE A 26 28.56 -6.02 -5.27
CA ILE A 26 29.46 -5.35 -4.32
C ILE A 26 29.54 -3.84 -4.58
N PRO A 27 29.82 -3.36 -5.80
CA PRO A 27 29.77 -1.91 -6.10
C PRO A 27 28.43 -1.26 -5.76
N VAL A 28 27.31 -1.89 -6.12
CA VAL A 28 25.96 -1.36 -5.82
C VAL A 28 25.69 -1.30 -4.32
N LEU A 29 26.16 -2.30 -3.56
CA LEU A 29 25.99 -2.35 -2.09
C LEU A 29 26.80 -1.24 -1.39
N LEU A 30 27.98 -0.89 -1.90
CA LEU A 30 28.91 0.04 -1.25
C LEU A 30 28.80 1.49 -1.75
N ALA A 31 28.21 1.73 -2.92
CA ALA A 31 28.26 3.04 -3.58
C ALA A 31 27.75 4.18 -2.67
N GLU A 32 26.56 4.08 -2.14
CA GLU A 32 26.01 5.12 -1.24
C GLU A 32 26.76 5.19 0.09
N ASP A 33 27.25 4.08 0.63
CA ASP A 33 28.00 4.07 1.89
C ASP A 33 29.32 4.85 1.73
N LEU A 34 29.99 4.76 0.59
CA LEU A 34 31.18 5.53 0.29
C LEU A 34 30.89 7.03 0.12
N VAL A 35 29.80 7.38 -0.54
CA VAL A 35 29.36 8.79 -0.65
C VAL A 35 29.08 9.37 0.73
N VAL A 36 28.29 8.68 1.56
CA VAL A 36 27.96 9.14 2.92
C VAL A 36 29.21 9.23 3.79
N ALA A 37 30.14 8.29 3.71
CA ALA A 37 31.41 8.34 4.44
C ALA A 37 32.25 9.56 4.03
N GLY A 38 32.31 9.87 2.73
CA GLY A 38 32.99 11.07 2.22
C GLY A 38 32.37 12.36 2.75
N LEU A 39 31.05 12.49 2.68
CA LEU A 39 30.31 13.62 3.22
C LEU A 39 30.49 13.76 4.75
N TRP A 40 30.44 12.65 5.48
CA TRP A 40 30.69 12.64 6.92
C TRP A 40 32.07 13.17 7.26
N THR A 41 33.09 12.76 6.51
CA THR A 41 34.48 13.25 6.69
C THR A 41 34.60 14.77 6.49
N VAL A 42 33.88 15.32 5.49
CA VAL A 42 33.82 16.77 5.25
C VAL A 42 33.13 17.48 6.42
N ILE A 43 31.95 16.97 6.87
CA ILE A 43 31.20 17.53 7.99
C ILE A 43 32.07 17.51 9.26
N ASP A 44 32.73 16.41 9.56
CA ASP A 44 33.58 16.25 10.72
C ASP A 44 34.75 17.27 10.70
N THR A 45 35.37 17.44 9.55
CA THR A 45 36.46 18.43 9.35
C THR A 45 35.97 19.86 9.60
N LEU A 46 34.78 20.21 9.10
CA LEU A 46 34.16 21.52 9.30
C LEU A 46 33.81 21.78 10.75
N VAL A 47 33.13 20.82 11.39
CA VAL A 47 32.72 20.89 12.81
C VAL A 47 33.96 21.04 13.71
N SER A 48 34.99 20.24 13.48
CA SER A 48 36.25 20.31 14.24
C SER A 48 36.95 21.66 14.11
N ARG A 49 36.87 22.30 12.94
CA ARG A 49 37.44 23.64 12.72
C ARG A 49 36.61 24.76 13.37
N MET A 50 35.28 24.66 13.32
CA MET A 50 34.37 25.68 13.84
C MET A 50 34.28 25.70 15.37
N PHE A 51 34.31 24.53 16.01
CA PHE A 51 34.06 24.36 17.44
C PHE A 51 35.30 23.88 18.19
N ARG A 52 36.38 24.71 18.20
CA ARG A 52 37.66 24.41 18.89
C ARG A 52 37.43 23.87 20.32
N GLY A 53 37.82 22.61 20.59
CA GLY A 53 37.71 21.95 21.90
C GLY A 53 36.33 21.41 22.30
N ARG A 54 35.23 21.87 21.68
CA ARG A 54 33.87 21.33 21.86
C ARG A 54 33.41 20.43 20.68
N GLY A 55 34.11 20.52 19.56
CA GLY A 55 33.78 19.79 18.32
C GLY A 55 33.83 18.27 18.51
N GLU A 56 34.79 17.77 19.31
CA GLU A 56 34.92 16.33 19.58
C GLU A 56 33.71 15.73 20.27
N ARG A 57 33.18 16.40 21.30
CA ARG A 57 31.96 15.93 22.00
C ARG A 57 30.74 15.92 21.09
N MET A 58 30.60 16.94 20.26
CA MET A 58 29.50 17.03 19.29
C MET A 58 29.62 15.97 18.21
N HIS A 59 30.82 15.70 17.72
CA HIS A 59 31.08 14.60 16.78
C HIS A 59 30.66 13.26 17.37
N TRP A 60 31.09 12.93 18.60
CA TRP A 60 30.70 11.68 19.26
C TRP A 60 29.19 11.56 19.49
N LEU A 61 28.51 12.67 19.83
CA LEU A 61 27.07 12.70 19.96
C LEU A 61 26.37 12.37 18.64
N LEU A 62 26.75 13.06 17.55
CA LEU A 62 26.20 12.84 16.22
C LEU A 62 26.50 11.43 15.71
N TYR A 63 27.73 10.95 15.94
CA TYR A 63 28.12 9.59 15.59
C TYR A 63 27.28 8.53 16.35
N THR A 64 27.06 8.73 17.64
CA THR A 64 26.27 7.81 18.46
C THR A 64 24.80 7.77 18.00
N ILE A 65 24.20 8.93 17.73
CA ILE A 65 22.84 9.01 17.17
C ILE A 65 22.76 8.29 15.82
N ALA A 66 23.73 8.53 14.93
CA ALA A 66 23.79 7.87 13.64
C ALA A 66 23.99 6.34 13.80
N ALA A 67 24.79 5.88 14.74
CA ALA A 67 25.02 4.46 15.02
C ALA A 67 23.75 3.77 15.53
N ILE A 68 23.02 4.39 16.45
CA ILE A 68 21.74 3.90 16.96
C ILE A 68 20.72 3.80 15.80
N TYR A 69 20.61 4.87 15.02
CA TYR A 69 19.71 4.88 13.85
C TYR A 69 20.09 3.80 12.83
N VAL A 70 21.37 3.62 12.52
CA VAL A 70 21.84 2.56 11.62
C VAL A 70 21.53 1.17 12.19
N ALA A 71 21.70 0.95 13.49
CA ALA A 71 21.41 -0.33 14.11
C ALA A 71 19.91 -0.66 14.11
N SER A 72 19.05 0.34 14.32
CA SER A 72 17.58 0.15 14.27
C SER A 72 17.10 -0.26 12.86
N ASN A 73 17.91 -0.06 11.82
CA ASN A 73 17.60 -0.53 10.47
C ASN A 73 17.75 -2.05 10.28
N VAL A 74 18.35 -2.80 11.21
CA VAL A 74 18.52 -4.26 11.07
C VAL A 74 17.16 -4.97 10.91
N PRO A 75 16.19 -4.86 11.84
CA PRO A 75 14.89 -5.48 11.68
C PRO A 75 14.13 -4.94 10.46
N VAL A 76 14.15 -3.63 10.24
CA VAL A 76 13.45 -2.98 9.13
C VAL A 76 13.96 -3.51 7.77
N MET A 77 15.27 -3.48 7.55
CA MET A 77 15.86 -3.97 6.31
C MET A 77 15.67 -5.48 6.14
N ARG A 78 15.71 -6.26 7.23
CA ARG A 78 15.51 -7.71 7.18
C ARG A 78 14.10 -8.05 6.70
N MET A 79 13.08 -7.43 7.26
CA MET A 79 11.68 -7.72 7.00
C MET A 79 11.17 -7.02 5.74
N PHE A 80 11.36 -5.73 5.65
CA PHE A 80 10.74 -4.89 4.61
C PHE A 80 11.62 -4.66 3.38
N GLY A 81 12.85 -5.16 3.35
CA GLY A 81 13.71 -4.98 2.18
C GLY A 81 14.11 -3.53 1.88
N THR A 82 13.97 -2.63 2.86
CA THR A 82 14.27 -1.20 2.73
C THR A 82 14.88 -0.66 4.01
N PRO A 83 15.74 0.38 3.96
CA PRO A 83 16.07 1.13 5.17
C PRO A 83 14.85 1.90 5.69
N LEU A 84 14.92 2.28 6.97
CA LEU A 84 13.93 3.13 7.63
C LEU A 84 13.86 4.49 6.93
N THR A 85 12.73 4.78 6.32
CA THR A 85 12.44 6.04 5.61
C THR A 85 11.59 6.96 6.49
N PHE A 86 11.42 8.22 6.08
CA PHE A 86 10.56 9.15 6.81
C PHE A 86 9.09 8.66 6.89
N PRO A 87 8.47 8.15 5.81
CA PRO A 87 7.11 7.60 5.90
C PRO A 87 7.00 6.44 6.91
N ILE A 88 7.96 5.49 6.89
CA ILE A 88 7.96 4.37 7.85
C ILE A 88 8.14 4.87 9.29
N LEU A 89 9.04 5.84 9.51
CA LEU A 89 9.27 6.41 10.83
C LEU A 89 8.03 7.17 11.34
N HIS A 90 7.35 7.88 10.46
CA HIS A 90 6.13 8.63 10.80
C HIS A 90 4.94 7.69 11.08
N ALA A 91 4.91 6.53 10.40
CA ALA A 91 3.92 5.49 10.67
C ALA A 91 4.17 4.76 12.01
N ALA A 92 5.39 4.78 12.55
CA ALA A 92 5.74 4.14 13.81
C ALA A 92 5.28 4.98 15.01
N ASP A 93 3.99 4.95 15.31
CA ASP A 93 3.37 5.60 16.47
C ASP A 93 3.26 4.62 17.65
N ALA A 94 2.98 5.15 18.85
CA ALA A 94 2.76 4.37 20.08
C ALA A 94 1.62 3.33 19.96
N ALA A 95 0.66 3.57 19.06
CA ALA A 95 -0.41 2.64 18.71
C ALA A 95 0.11 1.32 18.09
N LEU A 96 1.37 1.27 17.62
CA LEU A 96 1.98 0.10 16.97
C LEU A 96 2.76 -0.81 17.92
N ALA A 97 2.65 -0.64 19.24
CA ALA A 97 3.45 -1.39 20.20
C ALA A 97 3.34 -2.92 20.02
N ASP A 98 2.14 -3.43 19.75
CA ASP A 98 1.88 -4.87 19.55
C ASP A 98 2.53 -5.37 18.26
N SER A 99 2.46 -4.59 17.19
CA SER A 99 3.14 -4.90 15.90
C SER A 99 4.66 -4.85 16.03
N LEU A 100 5.19 -3.89 16.78
CA LEU A 100 6.63 -3.78 16.97
C LEU A 100 7.18 -4.94 17.84
N ALA A 101 6.40 -5.44 18.80
CA ALA A 101 6.78 -6.56 19.65
C ALA A 101 7.07 -7.83 18.84
N VAL A 102 6.37 -8.08 17.73
CA VAL A 102 6.59 -9.22 16.84
C VAL A 102 8.01 -9.22 16.24
N TYR A 103 8.60 -8.04 16.05
CA TYR A 103 9.96 -7.90 15.49
C TYR A 103 11.07 -8.03 16.56
N VAL A 104 10.74 -8.16 17.84
CA VAL A 104 11.72 -8.40 18.91
C VAL A 104 12.10 -9.89 18.92
N THR A 105 12.76 -10.34 17.87
CA THR A 105 13.28 -11.71 17.75
C THR A 105 14.73 -11.79 18.23
N ILE A 106 15.19 -12.98 18.65
CA ILE A 106 16.59 -13.20 19.07
C ILE A 106 17.54 -12.77 17.93
N GLY A 107 17.24 -13.11 16.67
CA GLY A 107 18.05 -12.72 15.52
C GLY A 107 18.18 -11.20 15.35
N ASN A 108 17.08 -10.47 15.51
CA ASN A 108 17.08 -9.01 15.42
C ASN A 108 17.82 -8.37 16.59
N VAL A 109 17.63 -8.85 17.83
CA VAL A 109 18.35 -8.37 19.02
C VAL A 109 19.86 -8.58 18.86
N VAL A 110 20.29 -9.78 18.47
CA VAL A 110 21.70 -10.09 18.20
C VAL A 110 22.25 -9.21 17.07
N GLY A 111 21.50 -9.04 15.99
CA GLY A 111 21.89 -8.21 14.85
C GLY A 111 22.10 -6.74 15.23
N VAL A 112 21.12 -6.13 15.91
CA VAL A 112 21.20 -4.75 16.44
C VAL A 112 22.40 -4.60 17.37
N SER A 113 22.56 -5.52 18.32
CA SER A 113 23.68 -5.51 19.28
C SER A 113 25.04 -5.61 18.56
N THR A 114 25.15 -6.46 17.53
CA THR A 114 26.37 -6.60 16.73
C THR A 114 26.74 -5.29 16.03
N VAL A 115 25.76 -4.61 15.41
CA VAL A 115 25.99 -3.33 14.75
C VAL A 115 26.41 -2.26 15.74
N LEU A 116 25.73 -2.14 16.90
CA LEU A 116 26.05 -1.16 17.93
C LEU A 116 27.43 -1.41 18.52
N LEU A 117 27.73 -2.64 18.94
CA LEU A 117 29.04 -2.97 19.51
C LEU A 117 30.18 -2.70 18.50
N THR A 118 29.98 -3.06 17.23
CA THR A 118 30.98 -2.78 16.20
C THR A 118 31.16 -1.27 16.00
N ALA A 119 30.07 -0.50 15.94
CA ALA A 119 30.14 0.95 15.78
C ALA A 119 30.85 1.61 16.98
N LEU A 120 30.63 1.13 18.20
CA LEU A 120 31.27 1.69 19.40
C LEU A 120 32.75 1.26 19.55
N LEU A 121 33.08 0.02 19.23
CA LEU A 121 34.43 -0.53 19.46
C LEU A 121 35.40 -0.20 18.33
N LEU A 122 34.92 -0.19 17.07
CA LEU A 122 35.79 -0.02 15.89
C LEU A 122 36.63 1.27 15.93
N PRO A 123 36.09 2.46 16.31
CA PRO A 123 36.90 3.69 16.41
C PRO A 123 38.05 3.57 17.40
N PHE A 124 37.82 2.90 18.56
CA PHE A 124 38.90 2.71 19.57
C PHE A 124 39.96 1.72 19.09
N LEU A 125 39.55 0.66 18.40
CA LEU A 125 40.48 -0.34 17.83
C LEU A 125 41.33 0.30 16.72
N THR A 126 40.71 1.07 15.83
CA THR A 126 41.43 1.74 14.73
C THR A 126 42.35 2.84 15.22
N ALA A 127 41.97 3.61 16.25
CA ALA A 127 42.82 4.62 16.86
C ALA A 127 44.14 4.05 17.42
N ARG A 128 44.10 2.79 17.94
CA ARG A 128 45.32 2.09 18.42
C ARG A 128 46.20 1.54 17.30
N LEU A 129 45.62 1.24 16.13
CA LEU A 129 46.33 0.68 14.97
C LEU A 129 46.93 1.75 14.07
N HIS A 130 46.51 3.01 14.20
CA HIS A 130 46.97 4.10 13.32
C HIS A 130 48.31 4.70 13.78
N ARG A 131 49.40 4.08 13.32
CA ARG A 131 50.61 4.81 12.94
C ARG A 131 50.75 4.71 11.42
N PRO A 132 50.22 5.66 10.65
CA PRO A 132 50.30 5.58 9.20
C PRO A 132 51.72 5.92 8.74
N ARG A 133 52.49 4.91 8.41
CA ARG A 133 53.79 5.06 7.73
C ARG A 133 53.75 4.76 6.23
N PHE A 134 52.59 4.47 5.68
CA PHE A 134 52.46 4.12 4.27
C PHE A 134 51.31 4.87 3.62
N LEU A 135 51.61 5.94 2.90
CA LEU A 135 50.71 6.49 1.89
C LEU A 135 51.42 7.24 0.77
N PRO A 136 51.74 6.56 -0.35
CA PRO A 136 51.44 7.14 -1.67
C PRO A 136 50.01 6.75 -2.12
N THR A 137 49.18 6.19 -1.24
CA THR A 137 47.95 5.45 -1.50
C THR A 137 46.66 6.30 -1.49
N GLY A 138 46.71 7.58 -1.12
CA GLY A 138 45.51 8.42 -1.09
C GLY A 138 44.83 8.54 -2.46
N LEU A 139 45.63 8.81 -3.52
CA LEU A 139 45.07 8.96 -4.87
C LEU A 139 44.47 7.64 -5.39
N VAL A 140 45.20 6.54 -5.21
CA VAL A 140 44.72 5.20 -5.64
C VAL A 140 43.47 4.81 -4.89
N PHE A 141 43.40 5.02 -3.56
CA PHE A 141 42.24 4.75 -2.74
C PHE A 141 41.04 5.58 -3.21
N TRP A 142 41.19 6.88 -3.38
CA TRP A 142 40.10 7.75 -3.83
C TRP A 142 39.68 7.45 -5.27
N SER A 143 40.61 7.13 -6.17
CA SER A 143 40.28 6.71 -7.53
C SER A 143 39.47 5.41 -7.54
N LEU A 144 39.86 4.44 -6.70
CA LEU A 144 39.11 3.19 -6.55
C LEU A 144 37.74 3.44 -5.96
N ALA A 145 37.61 4.27 -4.92
CA ALA A 145 36.35 4.65 -4.33
C ALA A 145 35.39 5.30 -5.34
N VAL A 146 35.88 6.25 -6.14
CA VAL A 146 35.14 6.90 -7.22
C VAL A 146 34.72 5.87 -8.28
N ALA A 147 35.59 4.94 -8.66
CA ALA A 147 35.27 3.89 -9.62
C ALA A 147 34.17 2.94 -9.08
N VAL A 148 34.25 2.55 -7.81
CA VAL A 148 33.22 1.72 -7.15
C VAL A 148 31.88 2.46 -7.08
N VAL A 149 31.90 3.75 -6.73
CA VAL A 149 30.69 4.60 -6.70
C VAL A 149 30.07 4.70 -8.08
N GLY A 150 30.89 5.07 -9.11
CA GLY A 150 30.41 5.17 -10.49
C GLY A 150 29.83 3.87 -11.02
N LEU A 151 30.57 2.76 -10.85
CA LEU A 151 30.09 1.44 -11.25
C LEU A 151 28.83 1.02 -10.49
N GLY A 152 28.75 1.33 -9.20
CA GLY A 152 27.58 1.03 -8.37
C GLY A 152 26.32 1.74 -8.84
N PHE A 153 26.39 3.04 -9.14
CA PHE A 153 25.24 3.78 -9.66
C PHE A 153 24.85 3.33 -11.08
N VAL A 154 25.81 3.07 -11.96
CA VAL A 154 25.54 2.57 -13.30
C VAL A 154 24.91 1.17 -13.27
N ALA A 155 25.38 0.27 -12.41
CA ALA A 155 24.87 -1.09 -12.34
C ALA A 155 23.53 -1.23 -11.58
N ARG A 156 23.08 -0.21 -10.87
CA ARG A 156 21.90 -0.22 -9.99
C ARG A 156 20.61 -0.72 -10.67
N PRO A 157 20.27 -0.35 -11.92
CA PRO A 157 19.06 -0.81 -12.58
C PRO A 157 19.01 -2.33 -12.82
N TRP A 158 20.17 -2.99 -12.88
CA TRP A 158 20.28 -4.42 -13.20
C TRP A 158 20.52 -5.32 -11.98
N VAL A 159 20.73 -4.72 -10.78
CA VAL A 159 21.09 -5.46 -9.56
C VAL A 159 20.04 -5.27 -8.47
N MET A 160 19.30 -6.32 -8.18
CA MET A 160 18.32 -6.32 -7.10
C MET A 160 18.99 -6.69 -5.77
N LEU A 161 19.09 -5.75 -4.83
CA LEU A 161 19.66 -5.93 -3.48
C LEU A 161 18.66 -5.67 -2.36
N ARG A 162 17.36 -5.60 -2.64
CA ARG A 162 16.30 -5.44 -1.64
C ARG A 162 16.63 -4.39 -0.58
N GLY A 163 16.78 -3.12 -1.02
CA GLY A 163 17.10 -1.99 -0.16
C GLY A 163 18.53 -1.91 0.34
N LEU A 164 19.36 -2.97 0.18
CA LEU A 164 20.78 -2.95 0.57
C LEU A 164 21.64 -2.07 -0.34
N SER A 165 21.14 -1.65 -1.50
CA SER A 165 21.77 -0.64 -2.35
C SER A 165 21.76 0.76 -1.75
N ARG A 166 20.90 1.02 -0.76
CA ARG A 166 20.73 2.31 -0.10
C ARG A 166 21.54 2.42 1.19
N ASN A 167 21.93 3.63 1.52
CA ASN A 167 22.43 3.96 2.85
C ASN A 167 21.26 4.50 3.69
N ALA A 168 21.11 4.03 4.94
CA ALA A 168 19.99 4.43 5.80
C ALA A 168 19.96 5.95 6.08
N LEU A 169 21.13 6.59 6.26
CA LEU A 169 21.20 8.04 6.50
C LEU A 169 20.80 8.83 5.26
N SER A 170 21.22 8.40 4.05
CA SER A 170 20.78 9.05 2.81
C SER A 170 19.27 8.84 2.59
N ALA A 171 18.74 7.67 2.90
CA ALA A 171 17.32 7.35 2.72
C ALA A 171 16.42 8.23 3.59
N ILE A 172 16.73 8.40 4.89
CA ILE A 172 15.90 9.25 5.78
C ILE A 172 15.99 10.73 5.37
N ILE A 173 17.19 11.23 5.04
CA ILE A 173 17.37 12.61 4.61
C ILE A 173 16.61 12.88 3.30
N TYR A 174 16.79 12.02 2.31
CA TYR A 174 16.14 12.13 1.01
C TYR A 174 14.62 12.13 1.14
N THR A 175 14.04 11.14 1.83
CA THR A 175 12.59 11.04 2.00
C THR A 175 12.01 12.16 2.86
N THR A 176 12.76 12.73 3.81
CA THR A 176 12.34 13.93 4.55
C THR A 176 12.33 15.17 3.66
N LEU A 177 13.32 15.33 2.75
CA LEU A 177 13.35 16.47 1.84
C LEU A 177 12.24 16.42 0.78
N LEU A 178 11.83 15.22 0.36
CA LEU A 178 10.75 15.03 -0.60
C LEU A 178 9.37 15.38 -0.05
N GLN A 179 9.19 15.42 1.27
CA GLN A 179 7.93 15.86 1.91
C GLN A 179 7.62 17.35 1.71
N ARG A 180 8.56 18.12 1.12
CA ARG A 180 8.32 19.54 0.86
C ARG A 180 7.30 19.73 -0.25
N ASP A 181 6.44 20.74 -0.08
CA ASP A 181 5.44 21.11 -1.08
C ASP A 181 6.11 21.49 -2.41
N SER A 182 5.53 20.99 -3.50
CA SER A 182 5.96 21.35 -4.85
C SER A 182 5.17 22.57 -5.32
N HIS A 183 5.86 23.57 -5.86
CA HIS A 183 5.22 24.75 -6.44
C HIS A 183 5.15 24.59 -7.97
N GLY A 184 3.98 24.83 -8.53
CA GLY A 184 3.74 24.77 -9.97
C GLY A 184 2.26 24.56 -10.30
N ALA A 185 1.87 24.78 -11.54
CA ALA A 185 0.52 24.53 -12.00
C ALA A 185 0.43 23.13 -12.64
N ALA A 186 -0.42 22.27 -12.11
CA ALA A 186 -0.64 20.94 -12.63
C ALA A 186 -1.10 20.93 -14.11
N SER A 187 -1.79 21.98 -14.54
CA SER A 187 -2.28 22.18 -15.91
C SER A 187 -1.16 22.36 -16.95
N THR A 188 0.07 22.73 -16.53
CA THR A 188 1.20 22.91 -17.44
C THR A 188 1.87 21.60 -17.85
N ILE A 189 1.54 20.48 -17.19
CA ILE A 189 2.12 19.18 -17.50
C ILE A 189 1.19 18.42 -18.44
N GLU A 190 1.63 18.25 -19.68
CA GLU A 190 0.98 17.37 -20.64
C GLU A 190 1.38 15.92 -20.35
N VAL A 191 0.37 15.05 -20.20
CA VAL A 191 0.57 13.61 -20.04
C VAL A 191 0.48 12.96 -21.42
N PRO A 192 1.58 12.36 -21.92
CA PRO A 192 1.56 11.67 -23.22
C PRO A 192 0.47 10.60 -23.25
N PRO A 193 -0.23 10.41 -24.38
CA PRO A 193 -1.25 9.37 -24.50
C PRO A 193 -0.66 7.98 -24.32
N LEU A 194 -1.47 7.05 -23.83
CA LEU A 194 -1.10 5.64 -23.80
C LEU A 194 -1.00 5.08 -25.23
N PRO A 195 -0.12 4.09 -25.45
CA PRO A 195 -0.03 3.42 -26.74
C PRO A 195 -1.33 2.66 -27.05
N THR A 196 -1.85 2.77 -28.26
CA THR A 196 -2.95 1.91 -28.70
C THR A 196 -2.49 0.47 -28.75
N LEU A 197 -3.19 -0.40 -28.03
CA LEU A 197 -2.92 -1.85 -28.05
C LEU A 197 -3.62 -2.46 -29.27
N ARG A 198 -2.91 -2.54 -30.40
CA ARG A 198 -3.46 -3.18 -31.60
C ARG A 198 -3.56 -4.71 -31.46
N HIS A 199 -2.61 -5.33 -30.74
CA HIS A 199 -2.63 -6.75 -30.35
C HIS A 199 -1.79 -6.92 -29.08
N GLY A 200 -2.23 -7.78 -28.14
CA GLY A 200 -1.37 -8.28 -27.07
C GLY A 200 -0.27 -9.20 -27.64
N PRO A 201 0.76 -9.58 -26.86
CA PRO A 201 1.85 -10.44 -27.34
C PRO A 201 1.39 -11.80 -27.84
N SER A 202 0.19 -12.22 -27.48
CA SER A 202 -0.45 -13.49 -27.82
C SER A 202 -1.64 -13.36 -28.77
N GLY A 203 -1.82 -12.20 -29.44
CA GLY A 203 -2.97 -12.01 -30.34
C GLY A 203 -4.31 -11.88 -29.62
N VAL A 204 -4.32 -11.75 -28.29
CA VAL A 204 -5.56 -11.57 -27.52
C VAL A 204 -6.11 -10.19 -27.81
N THR A 205 -7.31 -10.15 -28.37
CA THR A 205 -8.12 -8.93 -28.50
C THR A 205 -8.37 -8.40 -27.07
N PRO A 206 -8.25 -7.08 -26.82
CA PRO A 206 -8.67 -6.52 -25.54
C PRO A 206 -10.04 -7.04 -25.16
N ALA A 207 -10.19 -7.50 -23.90
CA ALA A 207 -11.45 -8.05 -23.43
C ALA A 207 -12.60 -7.11 -23.76
N HIS A 208 -13.66 -7.65 -24.35
CA HIS A 208 -14.85 -6.88 -24.65
C HIS A 208 -15.44 -6.37 -23.34
N ARG A 209 -15.40 -5.06 -23.13
CA ARG A 209 -15.97 -4.45 -21.93
C ARG A 209 -17.48 -4.63 -21.96
N PRO A 210 -18.06 -5.38 -21.02
CA PRO A 210 -19.50 -5.56 -21.00
C PRO A 210 -20.17 -4.21 -20.74
N ASP A 211 -21.23 -3.93 -21.47
CA ASP A 211 -22.08 -2.77 -21.22
C ASP A 211 -23.06 -3.12 -20.08
N LEU A 212 -22.80 -2.56 -18.91
CA LEU A 212 -23.65 -2.70 -17.74
C LEU A 212 -24.59 -1.50 -17.55
N SER A 213 -24.79 -0.69 -18.57
CA SER A 213 -25.62 0.52 -18.49
C SER A 213 -27.09 0.26 -18.14
N SER A 214 -27.57 -0.97 -18.35
CA SER A 214 -28.88 -1.42 -17.86
C SER A 214 -29.04 -1.35 -16.34
N LEU A 215 -27.94 -1.32 -15.61
CA LEU A 215 -27.93 -1.19 -14.13
C LEU A 215 -27.94 0.27 -13.65
N LEU A 216 -27.88 1.27 -14.54
CA LEU A 216 -27.97 2.67 -14.14
C LEU A 216 -29.29 2.94 -13.42
N GLY A 217 -29.22 3.43 -12.18
CA GLY A 217 -30.38 3.68 -11.33
C GLY A 217 -31.04 2.43 -10.75
N ALA A 218 -30.49 1.23 -10.94
CA ALA A 218 -31.08 -0.02 -10.46
C ALA A 218 -31.14 -0.11 -8.91
N ALA A 219 -30.32 0.69 -8.23
CA ALA A 219 -30.35 0.81 -6.77
C ALA A 219 -31.00 2.13 -6.30
N LYS A 220 -31.74 2.84 -7.17
CA LYS A 220 -32.51 4.01 -6.75
C LYS A 220 -33.46 3.63 -5.62
N ASP A 221 -33.49 4.45 -4.58
CA ASP A 221 -34.31 4.25 -3.39
C ASP A 221 -33.96 3.03 -2.51
N ARG A 222 -32.80 2.41 -2.71
CA ARG A 222 -32.27 1.35 -1.84
C ARG A 222 -31.33 1.91 -0.77
N ASP A 223 -31.22 1.20 0.34
CA ASP A 223 -30.10 1.35 1.25
C ASP A 223 -28.80 0.92 0.55
N VAL A 224 -27.69 1.54 0.90
CA VAL A 224 -26.36 1.20 0.39
C VAL A 224 -25.45 0.85 1.56
N LEU A 225 -24.90 -0.36 1.54
CA LEU A 225 -23.87 -0.80 2.47
C LEU A 225 -22.61 -1.14 1.68
N TRP A 226 -21.52 -0.44 1.98
CA TRP A 226 -20.22 -0.72 1.42
C TRP A 226 -19.27 -1.20 2.50
N VAL A 227 -18.90 -2.48 2.45
CA VAL A 227 -17.89 -3.09 3.31
C VAL A 227 -16.55 -2.99 2.60
N VAL A 228 -15.59 -2.32 3.21
CA VAL A 228 -14.21 -2.19 2.71
C VAL A 228 -13.32 -3.04 3.60
N LEU A 229 -13.01 -4.25 3.15
CA LEU A 229 -12.14 -5.19 3.86
C LEU A 229 -10.74 -4.61 3.97
N GLU A 230 -10.07 -4.91 5.07
CA GLU A 230 -8.69 -4.50 5.32
C GLU A 230 -7.71 -5.52 4.74
N SER A 231 -6.68 -5.06 4.01
CA SER A 231 -5.53 -5.86 3.55
C SER A 231 -5.91 -7.16 2.80
N THR A 232 -7.07 -7.21 2.13
CA THR A 232 -7.59 -8.45 1.54
C THR A 232 -7.31 -8.51 0.04
N ALA A 233 -6.25 -9.25 -0.35
CA ALA A 233 -5.97 -9.49 -1.76
C ALA A 233 -6.93 -10.51 -2.39
N ALA A 234 -7.35 -10.27 -3.62
CA ALA A 234 -8.22 -11.17 -4.38
C ALA A 234 -7.67 -12.60 -4.45
N ARG A 235 -6.36 -12.76 -4.59
CA ARG A 235 -5.69 -14.06 -4.73
C ARG A 235 -5.90 -15.04 -3.57
N TYR A 236 -6.29 -14.57 -2.37
CA TYR A 236 -6.53 -15.44 -1.21
C TYR A 236 -7.98 -15.87 -1.06
N LEU A 237 -8.85 -15.42 -1.93
CA LEU A 237 -10.28 -15.69 -1.88
C LEU A 237 -10.68 -16.77 -2.91
N ARG A 238 -11.50 -17.72 -2.49
CA ARG A 238 -11.98 -18.80 -3.35
C ARG A 238 -12.70 -18.32 -4.62
N PRO A 239 -13.52 -17.26 -4.61
CA PRO A 239 -14.13 -16.73 -5.83
C PRO A 239 -13.12 -16.27 -6.90
N TYR A 240 -11.88 -15.99 -6.52
CA TYR A 240 -10.78 -15.61 -7.42
C TYR A 240 -9.79 -16.76 -7.68
N GLY A 241 -10.16 -18.00 -7.34
CA GLY A 241 -9.38 -19.20 -7.66
C GLY A 241 -8.45 -19.68 -6.55
N ALA A 242 -8.52 -19.14 -5.33
CA ALA A 242 -7.75 -19.67 -4.20
C ALA A 242 -8.23 -21.11 -3.87
N ALA A 243 -7.25 -21.98 -3.57
CA ALA A 243 -7.54 -23.37 -3.17
C ALA A 243 -8.25 -23.44 -1.80
N GLU A 244 -7.80 -22.60 -0.88
CA GLU A 244 -8.40 -22.46 0.45
C GLU A 244 -9.52 -21.43 0.45
N ASP A 245 -10.48 -21.57 1.37
CA ASP A 245 -11.60 -20.65 1.52
C ASP A 245 -11.64 -20.06 2.95
N PRO A 246 -10.88 -19.01 3.21
CA PRO A 246 -10.91 -18.36 4.51
C PRO A 246 -12.22 -17.59 4.75
N MET A 247 -12.99 -17.25 3.70
CA MET A 247 -14.18 -16.41 3.80
C MET A 247 -15.41 -17.08 3.14
N PRO A 248 -15.96 -18.16 3.72
CA PRO A 248 -17.07 -18.90 3.13
C PRO A 248 -18.37 -18.12 3.04
N ASN A 249 -18.69 -17.20 3.97
CA ASN A 249 -19.86 -16.33 3.87
C ASN A 249 -19.72 -15.36 2.68
N LEU A 250 -18.51 -14.80 2.49
CA LEU A 250 -18.20 -13.96 1.33
C LEU A 250 -18.29 -14.77 0.03
N SER A 251 -17.78 -16.00 0.01
CA SER A 251 -17.86 -16.90 -1.16
C SER A 251 -19.33 -17.21 -1.53
N ALA A 252 -20.17 -17.43 -0.53
CA ALA A 252 -21.62 -17.61 -0.74
C ALA A 252 -22.30 -16.32 -1.25
N LEU A 253 -21.90 -15.14 -0.79
CA LEU A 253 -22.38 -13.86 -1.31
C LEU A 253 -21.89 -13.65 -2.75
N ALA A 254 -20.63 -13.91 -3.04
CA ALA A 254 -20.01 -13.75 -4.34
C ALA A 254 -20.73 -14.55 -5.44
N SER A 255 -21.23 -15.76 -5.11
CA SER A 255 -22.00 -16.58 -6.05
C SER A 255 -23.29 -15.92 -6.57
N ARG A 256 -23.78 -14.87 -5.90
CA ARG A 256 -25.00 -14.11 -6.23
C ARG A 256 -24.70 -12.63 -6.53
N SER A 257 -23.43 -12.27 -6.73
CA SER A 257 -23.00 -10.89 -6.94
C SER A 257 -22.31 -10.74 -8.29
N LEU A 258 -22.30 -9.54 -8.86
CA LEU A 258 -21.36 -9.21 -9.92
C LEU A 258 -19.95 -9.26 -9.32
N ARG A 259 -19.05 -10.02 -9.95
CA ARG A 259 -17.66 -10.16 -9.54
C ARG A 259 -16.75 -9.47 -10.56
N PHE A 260 -15.96 -8.53 -10.09
CA PHE A 260 -14.96 -7.83 -10.91
C PHE A 260 -13.58 -8.41 -10.63
N ASP A 261 -12.94 -8.93 -11.67
CA ASP A 261 -11.72 -9.74 -11.51
C ASP A 261 -10.44 -8.94 -11.45
N ALA A 262 -10.44 -7.71 -11.97
CA ALA A 262 -9.24 -6.92 -12.17
C ALA A 262 -9.35 -5.50 -11.57
N ILE A 263 -9.68 -5.40 -10.28
CA ILE A 263 -9.72 -4.14 -9.54
C ILE A 263 -8.43 -3.92 -8.78
N TYR A 264 -7.87 -2.72 -8.90
CA TYR A 264 -6.57 -2.37 -8.36
C TYR A 264 -6.66 -1.24 -7.33
N ALA A 265 -5.99 -1.40 -6.20
CA ALA A 265 -5.75 -0.32 -5.25
C ALA A 265 -4.95 0.81 -5.91
N ALA A 266 -5.28 2.06 -5.63
CA ALA A 266 -4.54 3.22 -6.12
C ALA A 266 -3.21 3.41 -5.35
N TYR A 267 -3.20 2.96 -4.11
CA TYR A 267 -2.07 3.01 -3.19
C TYR A 267 -2.19 1.84 -2.20
N PRO A 268 -1.13 1.05 -1.96
CA PRO A 268 -1.23 -0.14 -1.12
C PRO A 268 -1.06 0.20 0.38
N GLU A 269 -1.91 1.07 0.91
CA GLU A 269 -1.97 1.45 2.34
C GLU A 269 -3.30 2.14 2.61
N SER A 270 -3.89 1.88 3.80
CA SER A 270 -5.27 2.23 4.12
C SER A 270 -5.55 3.73 4.12
N ILE A 271 -4.62 4.59 4.58
CA ILE A 271 -4.86 6.03 4.76
C ILE A 271 -5.04 6.74 3.41
N LYS A 272 -4.06 6.58 2.51
CA LYS A 272 -4.14 7.15 1.15
C LYS A 272 -5.17 6.40 0.31
N GLY A 273 -5.35 5.08 0.56
CA GLY A 273 -6.41 4.27 -0.03
C GLY A 273 -7.80 4.77 0.33
N LEU A 274 -8.05 5.10 1.60
CA LEU A 274 -9.33 5.65 2.05
C LEU A 274 -9.63 7.00 1.38
N PHE A 275 -8.65 7.91 1.26
CA PHE A 275 -8.83 9.13 0.50
C PHE A 275 -9.25 8.84 -0.95
N SER A 276 -8.58 7.89 -1.61
CA SER A 276 -8.92 7.48 -2.98
C SER A 276 -10.33 6.92 -3.09
N THR A 277 -10.74 6.13 -2.12
CA THR A 277 -12.07 5.53 -2.01
C THR A 277 -13.16 6.58 -1.82
N LEU A 278 -12.94 7.54 -0.90
CA LEU A 278 -13.92 8.57 -0.58
C LEU A 278 -14.05 9.64 -1.66
N CYS A 279 -12.93 10.05 -2.26
CA CYS A 279 -12.85 11.18 -3.19
C CYS A 279 -12.75 10.79 -4.66
N SER A 280 -12.64 9.49 -4.97
CA SER A 280 -12.41 9.00 -6.34
C SER A 280 -11.22 9.69 -7.04
N MET A 281 -10.13 9.88 -6.29
CA MET A 281 -8.91 10.56 -6.74
C MET A 281 -7.66 9.76 -6.38
N ASN A 282 -6.65 9.77 -7.27
CA ASN A 282 -5.35 9.22 -6.93
C ASN A 282 -4.68 10.06 -5.83
N PRO A 283 -4.00 9.44 -4.88
CA PRO A 283 -3.15 10.15 -3.96
C PRO A 283 -1.85 10.61 -4.66
N ALA A 284 -1.04 11.39 -3.96
CA ALA A 284 0.29 11.78 -4.41
C ALA A 284 1.35 11.15 -3.50
N ALA A 285 2.53 10.90 -4.08
CA ALA A 285 3.70 10.53 -3.31
C ALA A 285 4.19 11.69 -2.43
N HIS A 286 4.92 11.33 -1.38
CA HIS A 286 5.58 12.27 -0.46
C HIS A 286 4.61 13.25 0.23
N THR A 287 3.39 12.77 0.49
CA THR A 287 2.36 13.52 1.23
C THR A 287 1.93 12.73 2.47
N THR A 288 1.50 13.44 3.51
CA THR A 288 0.96 12.84 4.74
C THR A 288 -0.57 12.97 4.77
N ALA A 289 -1.24 12.26 5.69
CA ALA A 289 -2.68 12.33 5.90
C ALA A 289 -3.20 13.78 6.05
N ALA A 290 -2.42 14.65 6.71
CA ALA A 290 -2.77 16.06 6.90
C ALA A 290 -3.02 16.84 5.59
N ARG A 291 -2.49 16.36 4.45
CA ARG A 291 -2.75 16.95 3.12
C ARG A 291 -4.16 16.64 2.62
N TYR A 292 -4.71 15.48 2.98
CA TYR A 292 -5.97 14.96 2.46
C TYR A 292 -7.21 15.35 3.28
N THR A 293 -7.07 16.28 4.23
CA THR A 293 -8.22 16.80 4.98
C THR A 293 -9.15 17.60 4.06
N GLN A 294 -10.46 17.65 4.38
CA GLN A 294 -11.43 18.41 3.59
C GLN A 294 -11.07 19.90 3.49
N ALA A 295 -10.47 20.47 4.54
CA ALA A 295 -10.05 21.87 4.56
C ALA A 295 -8.88 22.16 3.60
N ARG A 296 -7.96 21.20 3.39
CA ARG A 296 -6.77 21.38 2.54
C ARG A 296 -6.97 20.89 1.12
N LEU A 297 -7.71 19.80 0.95
CA LEU A 297 -8.01 19.21 -0.35
C LEU A 297 -9.51 18.87 -0.41
N PRO A 298 -10.37 19.88 -0.66
CA PRO A 298 -11.80 19.66 -0.76
C PRO A 298 -12.13 18.73 -1.91
N CYS A 299 -12.96 17.72 -1.65
CA CYS A 299 -13.50 16.85 -2.67
C CYS A 299 -15.01 16.64 -2.45
N PRO A 300 -15.79 16.43 -3.51
CA PRO A 300 -17.18 16.01 -3.41
C PRO A 300 -17.25 14.51 -3.05
N SER A 301 -16.87 14.17 -1.79
CA SER A 301 -16.78 12.77 -1.33
C SER A 301 -18.07 12.01 -1.53
N ILE A 302 -17.99 10.68 -1.63
CA ILE A 302 -19.18 9.83 -1.80
C ILE A 302 -20.17 10.01 -0.64
N GLY A 303 -19.68 10.11 0.61
CA GLY A 303 -20.54 10.38 1.77
C GLY A 303 -21.32 11.69 1.62
N LEU A 304 -20.63 12.76 1.19
CA LEU A 304 -21.27 14.06 0.95
C LEU A 304 -22.33 13.97 -0.17
N ARG A 305 -22.07 13.20 -1.24
CA ARG A 305 -23.03 13.03 -2.34
C ARG A 305 -24.29 12.31 -1.90
N PHE A 306 -24.16 11.22 -1.12
CA PHE A 306 -25.31 10.52 -0.55
C PHE A 306 -26.06 11.37 0.49
N GLN A 307 -25.34 12.13 1.34
CA GLN A 307 -25.96 13.04 2.30
C GLN A 307 -26.81 14.11 1.59
N GLN A 308 -26.26 14.74 0.54
CA GLN A 308 -26.97 15.74 -0.27
C GLN A 308 -28.20 15.15 -1.00
N ALA A 309 -28.18 13.84 -1.29
CA ALA A 309 -29.31 13.12 -1.87
C ALA A 309 -30.35 12.66 -0.82
N GLY A 310 -30.21 13.07 0.44
CA GLY A 310 -31.15 12.79 1.52
C GLY A 310 -30.97 11.44 2.20
N TYR A 311 -29.82 10.77 2.03
CA TYR A 311 -29.50 9.55 2.76
C TYR A 311 -28.99 9.88 4.17
N ARG A 312 -29.34 9.03 5.14
CA ARG A 312 -28.65 8.98 6.44
C ARG A 312 -27.30 8.31 6.23
N THR A 313 -26.23 9.06 6.46
CA THR A 313 -24.88 8.59 6.14
C THR A 313 -24.11 8.20 7.39
N ALA A 314 -23.47 7.03 7.37
CA ALA A 314 -22.68 6.56 8.49
C ALA A 314 -21.39 5.88 8.02
N MET A 315 -20.32 6.02 8.85
CA MET A 315 -19.09 5.27 8.72
C MET A 315 -18.78 4.59 10.06
N PHE A 316 -18.45 3.33 10.00
CA PHE A 316 -18.01 2.53 11.14
C PHE A 316 -16.64 1.94 10.81
N HIS A 317 -15.69 2.12 11.71
CA HIS A 317 -14.36 1.56 11.59
C HIS A 317 -14.02 0.81 12.88
N SER A 318 -13.65 -0.45 12.75
CA SER A 318 -13.22 -1.26 13.90
C SER A 318 -11.87 -0.81 14.46
N GLY A 319 -11.08 -0.04 13.70
CA GLY A 319 -9.82 0.58 14.12
C GLY A 319 -10.00 1.97 14.74
N TRP A 320 -8.87 2.60 15.05
CA TRP A 320 -8.82 3.94 15.63
C TRP A 320 -8.67 5.00 14.53
N PHE A 321 -9.56 5.97 14.44
CA PHE A 321 -9.41 7.10 13.50
C PHE A 321 -8.18 7.96 13.78
N LEU A 322 -7.73 7.99 15.01
CA LEU A 322 -6.50 8.73 15.36
C LEU A 322 -5.25 8.15 14.70
N TYR A 323 -5.30 6.87 14.31
CA TYR A 323 -4.17 6.21 13.66
C TYR A 323 -3.81 6.91 12.35
N LEU A 324 -2.55 7.34 12.23
CA LEU A 324 -1.98 8.06 11.07
C LEU A 324 -2.79 9.27 10.60
N GLY A 325 -3.68 9.84 11.44
CA GLY A 325 -4.49 11.00 11.08
C GLY A 325 -5.68 10.70 10.17
N MET A 326 -6.23 9.48 10.21
CA MET A 326 -7.42 9.10 9.46
C MET A 326 -8.64 9.96 9.85
N ASP A 327 -8.74 10.40 11.10
CA ASP A 327 -9.75 11.32 11.60
C ASP A 327 -9.88 12.57 10.73
N GLY A 328 -8.75 13.18 10.35
CA GLY A 328 -8.71 14.35 9.48
C GLY A 328 -9.15 14.06 8.04
N ILE A 329 -9.00 12.82 7.57
CA ILE A 329 -9.45 12.40 6.23
C ILE A 329 -10.97 12.19 6.22
N VAL A 330 -11.52 11.61 7.30
CA VAL A 330 -12.96 11.31 7.44
C VAL A 330 -13.78 12.56 7.79
N ALA A 331 -13.18 13.50 8.52
CA ALA A 331 -13.86 14.73 8.94
C ALA A 331 -14.41 15.51 7.75
N ASP A 332 -15.65 16.01 7.90
CA ASP A 332 -16.35 16.84 6.90
C ASP A 332 -16.56 16.17 5.53
N ARG A 333 -16.51 14.82 5.46
CA ARG A 333 -16.76 14.04 4.24
C ARG A 333 -18.21 13.58 4.09
N GLY A 334 -19.14 14.18 4.85
CA GLY A 334 -20.57 13.93 4.69
C GLY A 334 -21.11 12.72 5.45
N PHE A 335 -20.39 12.20 6.43
CA PHE A 335 -20.90 11.18 7.34
C PHE A 335 -21.54 11.86 8.54
N MET A 336 -22.87 11.69 8.71
CA MET A 336 -23.63 12.21 9.85
C MET A 336 -23.28 11.46 11.14
N VAL A 337 -22.91 10.20 11.01
CA VAL A 337 -22.40 9.34 12.08
C VAL A 337 -21.06 8.79 11.63
N ALA A 338 -20.00 9.05 12.39
CA ALA A 338 -18.70 8.44 12.21
C ALA A 338 -18.26 7.83 13.55
N LYS A 339 -18.12 6.52 13.61
CA LYS A 339 -17.71 5.80 14.81
C LYS A 339 -16.48 4.96 14.51
N ASP A 340 -15.45 5.16 15.30
CA ASP A 340 -14.26 4.32 15.35
C ASP A 340 -14.29 3.39 16.57
N ALA A 341 -13.21 2.66 16.80
CA ALA A 341 -13.06 1.77 17.94
C ALA A 341 -13.38 2.42 19.28
N GLN A 342 -13.02 3.70 19.49
CA GLN A 342 -13.33 4.42 20.71
C GLN A 342 -14.83 4.63 20.89
N ALA A 343 -15.51 5.04 19.85
CA ALA A 343 -16.94 5.31 19.88
C ALA A 343 -17.80 4.04 19.84
N ILE A 344 -17.27 2.95 19.31
CA ILE A 344 -17.92 1.62 19.28
C ILE A 344 -17.81 0.97 20.65
N GLY A 345 -16.65 0.98 21.31
CA GLY A 345 -16.44 0.42 22.62
C GLY A 345 -16.55 -1.11 22.62
N GLY A 346 -15.59 -1.81 21.99
CA GLY A 346 -15.62 -3.26 21.81
C GLY A 346 -15.47 -4.05 23.12
N ALA A 347 -15.97 -5.29 23.11
CA ALA A 347 -15.77 -6.26 24.21
C ALA A 347 -14.30 -6.70 24.30
N TYR A 348 -13.58 -6.71 23.17
CA TYR A 348 -12.16 -6.98 23.06
C TYR A 348 -11.49 -5.83 22.30
N ALA A 349 -10.28 -5.46 22.73
CA ALA A 349 -9.51 -4.39 22.11
C ALA A 349 -8.02 -4.74 22.03
N THR A 350 -7.37 -4.21 20.98
CA THR A 350 -5.90 -4.22 20.79
C THR A 350 -5.44 -2.81 20.46
N SER A 351 -4.12 -2.65 20.22
CA SER A 351 -3.58 -1.38 19.72
C SER A 351 -4.15 -0.95 18.36
N PHE A 352 -4.72 -1.86 17.57
CA PHE A 352 -5.31 -1.56 16.25
C PHE A 352 -6.78 -1.22 16.31
N GLY A 353 -7.53 -1.70 17.28
CA GLY A 353 -8.96 -1.45 17.35
C GLY A 353 -9.72 -2.39 18.25
N VAL A 354 -11.01 -2.58 17.97
CA VAL A 354 -11.97 -3.41 18.70
C VAL A 354 -12.45 -4.58 17.84
N ASP A 355 -13.10 -5.55 18.50
CA ASP A 355 -13.64 -6.74 17.85
C ASP A 355 -14.75 -6.44 16.85
N GLU A 356 -14.77 -7.24 15.78
CA GLU A 356 -15.72 -7.07 14.68
C GLU A 356 -17.18 -7.31 15.10
N ALA A 357 -17.42 -8.19 16.08
CA ALA A 357 -18.78 -8.45 16.56
C ALA A 357 -19.39 -7.18 17.17
N SER A 358 -18.62 -6.45 18.00
CA SER A 358 -19.06 -5.16 18.57
C SER A 358 -19.29 -4.11 17.46
N SER A 359 -18.44 -4.07 16.45
CA SER A 359 -18.60 -3.18 15.29
C SER A 359 -19.87 -3.51 14.49
N VAL A 360 -20.13 -4.79 14.20
CA VAL A 360 -21.35 -5.26 13.53
C VAL A 360 -22.60 -4.87 14.32
N GLN A 361 -22.61 -5.04 15.64
CA GLN A 361 -23.72 -4.59 16.47
C GLN A 361 -23.96 -3.10 16.37
N SER A 362 -22.88 -2.28 16.29
CA SER A 362 -22.99 -0.83 16.11
C SER A 362 -23.59 -0.46 14.74
N VAL A 363 -23.21 -1.18 13.67
CA VAL A 363 -23.82 -1.02 12.34
C VAL A 363 -25.29 -1.39 12.35
N LEU A 364 -25.65 -2.54 12.94
CA LEU A 364 -27.05 -3.00 13.03
C LEU A 364 -27.92 -2.05 13.85
N ALA A 365 -27.40 -1.52 14.96
CA ALA A 365 -28.09 -0.52 15.78
C ALA A 365 -28.36 0.79 15.00
N PHE A 366 -27.45 1.18 14.09
CA PHE A 366 -27.71 2.31 13.19
C PHE A 366 -28.87 2.03 12.26
N PHE A 367 -28.96 0.84 11.65
CA PHE A 367 -30.10 0.45 10.82
C PHE A 367 -31.40 0.39 11.62
N ASP A 368 -31.36 0.02 12.90
CA ASP A 368 -32.53 0.02 13.81
C ASP A 368 -33.01 1.45 14.13
N SER A 369 -32.11 2.44 14.09
CA SER A 369 -32.45 3.86 14.34
C SER A 369 -33.14 4.55 13.18
N LEU A 370 -33.19 3.93 12.00
CA LEU A 370 -33.79 4.51 10.80
C LEU A 370 -35.30 4.36 10.80
N SER A 371 -36.01 5.42 10.44
CA SER A 371 -37.44 5.32 10.12
C SER A 371 -37.68 4.54 8.82
N PRO A 372 -38.87 4.01 8.60
CA PRO A 372 -39.18 3.22 7.40
C PRO A 372 -39.00 3.96 6.06
N SER A 373 -39.08 5.29 6.08
CA SER A 373 -38.90 6.16 4.91
C SER A 373 -37.47 6.63 4.68
N GLU A 374 -36.58 6.46 5.66
CA GLU A 374 -35.17 6.85 5.54
C GLU A 374 -34.38 5.79 4.80
N ARG A 375 -33.48 6.28 3.94
CA ARG A 375 -32.47 5.47 3.23
C ARG A 375 -31.10 5.70 3.85
N ALA A 376 -30.31 4.67 3.91
CA ALA A 376 -28.95 4.73 4.47
C ALA A 376 -27.87 4.60 3.40
N PHE A 377 -26.78 5.32 3.59
CA PHE A 377 -25.47 5.02 3.01
C PHE A 377 -24.52 4.72 4.16
N VAL A 378 -24.06 3.50 4.24
CA VAL A 378 -23.17 3.03 5.32
C VAL A 378 -21.88 2.50 4.73
N MET A 379 -20.74 2.99 5.23
CA MET A 379 -19.44 2.36 5.04
C MET A 379 -19.04 1.64 6.32
N TYR A 380 -18.58 0.39 6.17
CA TYR A 380 -18.03 -0.40 7.27
C TYR A 380 -16.62 -0.86 6.91
N LEU A 381 -15.67 -0.53 7.76
CA LEU A 381 -14.24 -0.82 7.63
C LEU A 381 -13.82 -1.75 8.78
N PRO A 382 -13.82 -3.08 8.59
CA PRO A 382 -13.23 -4.03 9.53
C PRO A 382 -11.71 -3.85 9.60
N ILE A 383 -11.07 -4.44 10.61
CA ILE A 383 -9.60 -4.48 10.76
C ILE A 383 -9.02 -5.89 10.62
N THR A 384 -9.86 -6.90 10.47
CA THR A 384 -9.42 -8.27 10.23
C THR A 384 -8.67 -8.36 8.90
N GLY A 385 -7.52 -9.02 8.91
CA GLY A 385 -6.58 -9.04 7.79
C GLY A 385 -5.36 -8.13 7.99
N HIS A 386 -5.41 -7.18 8.94
CA HIS A 386 -4.28 -6.30 9.24
C HIS A 386 -3.18 -7.04 10.01
N HIS A 387 -1.91 -6.78 9.64
CA HIS A 387 -0.76 -7.26 10.40
C HIS A 387 -0.84 -6.79 11.89
N PRO A 388 -0.52 -7.62 12.89
CA PRO A 388 0.11 -8.95 12.84
C PRO A 388 -0.88 -10.14 12.75
N TYR A 389 -2.06 -9.98 12.18
CA TYR A 389 -3.07 -11.01 11.95
C TYR A 389 -3.64 -11.61 13.26
N HIS A 390 -3.84 -10.75 14.22
CA HIS A 390 -4.32 -11.04 15.57
C HIS A 390 -5.41 -10.04 15.98
N SER A 391 -6.46 -9.96 15.19
CA SER A 391 -7.59 -9.07 15.48
C SER A 391 -8.25 -9.41 16.82
N PRO A 392 -8.80 -8.41 17.54
CA PRO A 392 -9.44 -8.61 18.83
C PRO A 392 -10.58 -9.62 18.76
N GLY A 393 -10.69 -10.47 19.77
CA GLY A 393 -11.73 -11.47 19.85
C GLY A 393 -11.53 -12.47 21.00
N PRO A 394 -12.45 -13.45 21.16
CA PRO A 394 -12.33 -14.49 22.18
C PRO A 394 -11.03 -15.28 22.04
N GLN A 395 -10.43 -15.69 23.18
CA GLN A 395 -9.18 -16.48 23.19
C GLN A 395 -9.33 -17.84 22.50
N HIS A 396 -10.53 -18.47 22.57
CA HIS A 396 -10.84 -19.78 22.02
C HIS A 396 -11.74 -19.65 20.77
N ARG A 397 -11.30 -18.86 19.79
CA ARG A 397 -11.99 -18.72 18.50
C ARG A 397 -11.62 -19.85 17.54
N PRO A 398 -12.50 -20.22 16.60
CA PRO A 398 -12.15 -21.17 15.55
C PRO A 398 -10.92 -20.73 14.76
N GLN A 399 -10.01 -21.68 14.52
CA GLN A 399 -8.83 -21.48 13.68
C GLN A 399 -8.79 -22.63 12.66
N PRO A 400 -9.53 -22.52 11.55
CA PRO A 400 -9.62 -23.59 10.56
C PRO A 400 -8.28 -23.88 9.88
N PHE A 401 -7.33 -22.93 9.89
CA PHE A 401 -5.99 -23.10 9.37
C PHE A 401 -5.01 -23.26 10.52
N LEU A 402 -4.22 -24.38 10.51
CA LEU A 402 -3.20 -24.59 11.53
C LEU A 402 -2.16 -23.45 11.43
N PRO A 403 -1.95 -22.62 12.46
CA PRO A 403 -1.15 -21.39 12.38
C PRO A 403 0.36 -21.68 12.39
N ARG A 404 0.85 -22.32 11.34
CA ARG A 404 2.28 -22.66 11.17
C ARG A 404 3.07 -21.54 10.52
N THR A 405 2.40 -20.72 9.73
CA THR A 405 3.00 -19.62 8.97
C THR A 405 2.18 -18.35 9.14
N GLU A 406 2.74 -17.20 8.78
CA GLU A 406 2.04 -15.91 8.83
C GLU A 406 0.81 -15.90 7.90
N ILE A 407 0.88 -16.54 6.75
CA ILE A 407 -0.27 -16.65 5.85
C ILE A 407 -1.40 -17.50 6.46
N ASP A 408 -1.09 -18.49 7.32
CA ASP A 408 -2.13 -19.27 8.00
C ASP A 408 -2.79 -18.43 9.10
N GLN A 409 -2.01 -17.60 9.81
CA GLN A 409 -2.53 -16.64 10.78
C GLN A 409 -3.43 -15.61 10.09
N TYR A 410 -2.98 -15.05 8.96
CA TYR A 410 -3.77 -14.15 8.14
C TYR A 410 -5.07 -14.78 7.66
N ARG A 411 -5.06 -16.03 7.18
CA ARG A 411 -6.28 -16.75 6.78
C ARG A 411 -7.25 -16.95 7.94
N ASN A 412 -6.74 -17.25 9.15
CA ASN A 412 -7.57 -17.33 10.34
C ASN A 412 -8.17 -15.97 10.73
N ASP A 413 -7.44 -14.91 10.52
CA ASP A 413 -7.90 -13.56 10.79
C ASP A 413 -8.96 -13.11 9.77
N LEU A 414 -8.79 -13.43 8.48
CA LEU A 414 -9.82 -13.26 7.45
C LEU A 414 -11.08 -14.08 7.78
N HIS A 415 -10.91 -15.31 8.33
CA HIS A 415 -12.05 -16.14 8.74
C HIS A 415 -12.86 -15.50 9.86
N LEU A 416 -12.20 -14.87 10.82
CA LEU A 416 -12.86 -14.09 11.87
C LEU A 416 -13.69 -12.93 11.27
N GLY A 417 -13.12 -12.21 10.30
CA GLY A 417 -13.83 -11.16 9.57
C GLY A 417 -15.04 -11.68 8.79
N ASP A 418 -14.92 -12.88 8.23
CA ASP A 418 -16.00 -13.53 7.50
C ASP A 418 -17.16 -13.98 8.42
N GLU A 419 -16.84 -14.45 9.63
CA GLU A 419 -17.87 -14.74 10.64
C GLU A 419 -18.67 -13.47 10.99
N ALA A 420 -17.98 -12.34 11.17
CA ALA A 420 -18.60 -11.04 11.42
C ALA A 420 -19.44 -10.56 10.22
N LEU A 421 -18.94 -10.73 8.99
CA LEU A 421 -19.72 -10.45 7.78
C LEU A 421 -20.99 -11.30 7.73
N GLY A 422 -20.88 -12.59 8.02
CA GLY A 422 -22.02 -13.50 8.11
C GLY A 422 -23.05 -13.05 9.16
N GLU A 423 -22.60 -12.58 10.33
CA GLU A 423 -23.46 -12.02 11.37
C GLU A 423 -24.18 -10.74 10.89
N LEU A 424 -23.46 -9.83 10.25
CA LEU A 424 -24.01 -8.61 9.68
C LEU A 424 -25.11 -8.92 8.65
N LEU A 425 -24.86 -9.85 7.73
CA LEU A 425 -25.83 -10.25 6.71
C LEU A 425 -27.08 -10.90 7.32
N ARG A 426 -26.91 -11.81 8.29
CA ARG A 426 -28.04 -12.41 9.03
C ARG A 426 -28.82 -11.36 9.81
N GLY A 427 -28.12 -10.41 10.44
CA GLY A 427 -28.75 -9.32 11.17
C GLY A 427 -29.60 -8.40 10.29
N LEU A 428 -29.12 -8.07 9.10
CA LEU A 428 -29.85 -7.27 8.10
C LEU A 428 -31.04 -8.05 7.52
N PHE A 429 -30.86 -9.35 7.29
CA PHE A 429 -31.93 -10.21 6.84
C PHE A 429 -33.08 -10.28 7.86
N ALA A 430 -32.79 -10.50 9.13
CA ALA A 430 -33.76 -10.53 10.22
C ALA A 430 -34.54 -9.20 10.37
N ARG A 431 -33.96 -8.08 9.94
CA ARG A 431 -34.57 -6.74 9.91
C ARG A 431 -35.36 -6.45 8.63
N GLY A 432 -35.42 -7.41 7.69
CA GLY A 432 -36.05 -7.21 6.39
C GLY A 432 -35.35 -6.21 5.48
N ARG A 433 -34.10 -5.84 5.78
CA ARG A 433 -33.35 -4.83 5.01
C ARG A 433 -32.71 -5.40 3.74
N MET A 434 -32.40 -6.70 3.71
CA MET A 434 -31.68 -7.32 2.58
C MET A 434 -32.36 -7.12 1.22
N SER A 435 -33.67 -7.19 1.13
CA SER A 435 -34.39 -7.05 -0.14
C SER A 435 -34.32 -5.65 -0.76
N LYS A 436 -33.96 -4.63 0.04
CA LYS A 436 -33.83 -3.24 -0.36
C LYS A 436 -32.39 -2.73 -0.25
N LEU A 437 -31.40 -3.62 -0.24
CA LEU A 437 -30.01 -3.28 -0.04
C LEU A 437 -29.24 -3.37 -1.36
N LEU A 438 -28.43 -2.34 -1.66
CA LEU A 438 -27.25 -2.45 -2.51
C LEU A 438 -26.09 -2.77 -1.57
N LEU A 439 -25.55 -3.98 -1.66
CA LEU A 439 -24.40 -4.41 -0.89
C LEU A 439 -23.16 -4.45 -1.79
N VAL A 440 -22.10 -3.78 -1.36
CA VAL A 440 -20.81 -3.80 -2.02
C VAL A 440 -19.76 -4.27 -1.04
N VAL A 441 -18.92 -5.22 -1.47
CA VAL A 441 -17.76 -5.68 -0.72
C VAL A 441 -16.53 -5.48 -1.58
N SER A 442 -15.59 -4.72 -1.09
CA SER A 442 -14.28 -4.50 -1.71
C SER A 442 -13.18 -4.57 -0.65
N SER A 443 -11.92 -4.43 -1.06
CA SER A 443 -10.83 -4.17 -0.11
C SER A 443 -10.12 -2.86 -0.48
N ASP A 444 -9.41 -2.29 0.47
CA ASP A 444 -8.60 -1.10 0.28
C ASP A 444 -7.28 -1.40 -0.44
N HIS A 445 -6.59 -2.49 -0.08
CA HIS A 445 -5.39 -3.04 -0.73
C HIS A 445 -5.26 -4.55 -0.41
N GLY A 446 -4.18 -5.15 -0.89
CA GLY A 446 -3.86 -6.54 -0.62
C GLY A 446 -2.74 -6.70 0.41
N GLU A 447 -2.24 -7.93 0.56
CA GLU A 447 -1.20 -8.32 1.50
C GLU A 447 -0.27 -9.36 0.87
N ALA A 448 1.04 -9.20 1.06
CA ALA A 448 2.05 -10.07 0.50
C ALA A 448 2.72 -10.93 1.57
N PHE A 449 3.03 -12.17 1.19
CA PHE A 449 3.73 -13.18 2.02
C PHE A 449 4.90 -13.78 1.25
N HIS A 450 5.80 -12.93 0.75
CA HIS A 450 7.01 -13.32 0.02
C HIS A 450 6.76 -14.04 -1.33
N GLN A 451 5.62 -13.85 -1.97
CA GLN A 451 5.36 -14.34 -3.32
C GLN A 451 6.38 -13.81 -4.31
N HIS A 452 6.72 -12.53 -4.17
CA HIS A 452 7.90 -11.94 -4.79
C HIS A 452 8.98 -11.72 -3.74
N GLU A 453 10.21 -11.88 -4.15
CA GLU A 453 11.36 -11.78 -3.25
C GLU A 453 11.44 -10.40 -2.58
N GLY A 454 11.32 -10.36 -1.24
CA GLY A 454 11.33 -9.12 -0.43
C GLY A 454 9.99 -8.42 -0.33
N ASN A 455 8.92 -8.95 -0.94
CA ASN A 455 7.58 -8.44 -0.79
C ASN A 455 6.88 -9.10 0.42
N PHE A 456 6.75 -8.35 1.50
CA PHE A 456 6.04 -8.74 2.70
C PHE A 456 5.21 -7.56 3.21
N GLY A 457 3.98 -7.81 3.67
CA GLY A 457 3.04 -6.76 3.99
C GLY A 457 2.47 -6.08 2.74
N HIS A 458 2.07 -4.84 2.82
CA HIS A 458 1.31 -4.20 1.73
C HIS A 458 1.97 -2.95 1.14
N THR A 459 2.72 -2.15 1.90
CA THR A 459 3.11 -0.79 1.49
C THR A 459 4.26 -0.69 0.49
N LEU A 460 5.02 -1.76 0.25
CA LEU A 460 6.38 -1.67 -0.28
C LEU A 460 6.48 -1.85 -1.79
N HIS A 461 5.58 -2.61 -2.38
CA HIS A 461 5.64 -3.02 -3.78
C HIS A 461 4.29 -2.91 -4.48
N LEU A 462 4.31 -2.97 -5.81
CA LEU A 462 3.13 -2.82 -6.66
C LEU A 462 2.76 -4.12 -7.40
N TYR A 463 3.05 -5.28 -6.80
CA TYR A 463 2.62 -6.57 -7.35
C TYR A 463 1.13 -6.83 -7.08
N ASP A 464 0.55 -7.82 -7.77
CA ASP A 464 -0.89 -8.11 -7.65
C ASP A 464 -1.31 -8.53 -6.24
N GLU A 465 -0.43 -9.18 -5.47
CA GLU A 465 -0.70 -9.49 -4.06
C GLU A 465 -0.87 -8.24 -3.17
N ASN A 466 -0.31 -7.08 -3.57
CA ASN A 466 -0.46 -5.82 -2.86
C ASN A 466 -1.63 -4.97 -3.40
N LEU A 467 -1.96 -5.13 -4.70
CA LEU A 467 -2.83 -4.19 -5.39
C LEU A 467 -4.15 -4.78 -5.88
N ARG A 468 -4.18 -6.06 -6.30
CA ARG A 468 -5.39 -6.65 -6.87
C ARG A 468 -6.34 -7.06 -5.75
N VAL A 469 -7.46 -6.33 -5.65
CA VAL A 469 -8.45 -6.45 -4.58
C VAL A 469 -9.76 -7.04 -5.07
N PRO A 470 -10.55 -7.68 -4.20
CA PRO A 470 -11.89 -8.14 -4.55
C PRO A 470 -12.84 -6.96 -4.75
N LEU A 471 -13.82 -7.17 -5.63
CA LEU A 471 -15.00 -6.31 -5.73
C LEU A 471 -16.21 -7.18 -6.08
N PHE A 472 -17.21 -7.14 -5.19
CA PHE A 472 -18.52 -7.77 -5.37
C PHE A 472 -19.61 -6.71 -5.23
N ILE A 473 -20.56 -6.71 -6.16
CA ILE A 473 -21.75 -5.86 -6.12
C ILE A 473 -22.98 -6.76 -6.12
N HIS A 474 -23.73 -6.75 -5.02
CA HIS A 474 -24.95 -7.53 -4.86
C HIS A 474 -26.19 -6.63 -4.85
N LEU A 475 -27.08 -6.89 -5.78
CA LEU A 475 -28.41 -6.26 -5.92
C LEU A 475 -29.47 -7.36 -5.87
N PRO A 476 -30.11 -7.60 -4.72
CA PRO A 476 -31.13 -8.62 -4.59
C PRO A 476 -32.21 -8.53 -5.66
N GLY A 477 -32.56 -9.67 -6.27
CA GLY A 477 -33.53 -9.77 -7.35
C GLY A 477 -32.98 -9.45 -8.76
N ILE A 478 -31.77 -8.84 -8.84
CA ILE A 478 -31.11 -8.50 -10.10
C ILE A 478 -29.88 -9.39 -10.31
N THR A 479 -28.92 -9.36 -9.38
CA THR A 479 -27.69 -10.14 -9.50
C THR A 479 -27.86 -11.61 -9.10
N ASP A 480 -28.93 -11.98 -8.43
CA ASP A 480 -29.24 -13.39 -8.12
C ASP A 480 -29.44 -14.25 -9.40
N GLN A 481 -29.69 -13.60 -10.54
CA GLN A 481 -29.86 -14.24 -11.86
C GLN A 481 -28.66 -13.99 -12.79
N LYS A 482 -27.48 -13.81 -12.26
CA LYS A 482 -26.29 -13.38 -13.00
C LYS A 482 -25.92 -14.31 -14.17
N ASP A 483 -26.06 -15.61 -14.00
CA ASP A 483 -25.62 -16.62 -14.98
C ASP A 483 -26.32 -16.47 -16.35
N THR A 484 -27.41 -15.71 -16.42
CA THR A 484 -28.16 -15.47 -17.65
C THR A 484 -28.08 -14.04 -18.16
N ALA A 485 -27.70 -13.08 -17.30
CA ALA A 485 -27.79 -11.66 -17.59
C ALA A 485 -26.44 -10.94 -17.72
N PHE A 486 -25.41 -11.42 -17.00
CA PHE A 486 -24.13 -10.71 -16.92
C PHE A 486 -22.95 -11.69 -17.08
N PRO A 487 -21.85 -11.25 -17.70
CA PRO A 487 -20.60 -12.02 -17.71
C PRO A 487 -20.08 -12.28 -16.28
N ASP A 488 -19.53 -13.47 -16.04
CA ASP A 488 -18.86 -13.81 -14.79
C ASP A 488 -17.59 -14.62 -15.09
N PRO A 489 -16.41 -14.09 -14.82
CA PRO A 489 -16.13 -12.78 -14.20
C PRO A 489 -16.25 -11.59 -15.17
N LEU A 490 -16.32 -10.38 -14.57
CA LEU A 490 -16.09 -9.12 -15.24
C LEU A 490 -14.59 -8.82 -15.18
N ASP A 491 -13.88 -9.02 -16.28
CA ASP A 491 -12.40 -8.99 -16.36
C ASP A 491 -11.81 -7.62 -16.72
N GLN A 492 -12.67 -6.63 -16.89
CA GLN A 492 -12.28 -5.25 -17.21
C GLN A 492 -11.41 -4.66 -16.08
N PRO A 493 -10.18 -4.18 -16.37
CA PRO A 493 -9.36 -3.50 -15.39
C PRO A 493 -10.01 -2.21 -14.87
N GLY A 494 -10.08 -2.09 -13.55
CA GLY A 494 -10.60 -0.94 -12.83
C GLY A 494 -9.77 -0.61 -11.59
N SER A 495 -10.12 0.48 -10.94
CA SER A 495 -9.48 0.94 -9.69
C SER A 495 -10.51 1.00 -8.57
N ILE A 496 -10.05 0.96 -7.32
CA ILE A 496 -10.89 1.26 -6.14
C ILE A 496 -11.59 2.62 -6.26
N MET A 497 -10.99 3.56 -7.00
CA MET A 497 -11.58 4.88 -7.28
C MET A 497 -12.84 4.80 -8.16
N ASP A 498 -12.99 3.74 -8.93
CA ASP A 498 -14.14 3.53 -9.82
C ASP A 498 -15.39 3.08 -9.05
N ILE A 499 -15.23 2.64 -7.80
CA ILE A 499 -16.34 2.14 -6.99
C ILE A 499 -17.29 3.29 -6.63
N ALA A 500 -16.79 4.43 -6.18
CA ALA A 500 -17.63 5.56 -5.80
C ALA A 500 -18.52 6.07 -6.95
N PRO A 501 -18.00 6.35 -8.19
CA PRO A 501 -18.86 6.72 -9.31
C PRO A 501 -19.81 5.59 -9.74
N THR A 502 -19.43 4.32 -9.57
CA THR A 502 -20.30 3.17 -9.84
C THR A 502 -21.48 3.13 -8.88
N LEU A 503 -21.26 3.36 -7.59
CA LEU A 503 -22.33 3.42 -6.58
C LEU A 503 -23.29 4.59 -6.83
N LEU A 504 -22.77 5.76 -7.24
CA LEU A 504 -23.61 6.90 -7.60
C LEU A 504 -24.47 6.59 -8.82
N ASP A 505 -23.92 5.97 -9.85
CA ASP A 505 -24.66 5.56 -11.05
C ASP A 505 -25.72 4.49 -10.72
N LEU A 506 -25.39 3.50 -9.88
CA LEU A 506 -26.37 2.50 -9.39
C LEU A 506 -27.52 3.18 -8.63
N ALA A 507 -27.21 4.17 -7.80
CA ALA A 507 -28.21 4.93 -7.04
C ALA A 507 -28.97 5.96 -7.90
N GLY A 508 -28.62 6.15 -9.16
CA GLY A 508 -29.20 7.18 -10.03
C GLY A 508 -28.81 8.61 -9.64
N LEU A 509 -27.66 8.78 -9.00
CA LEU A 509 -27.14 10.07 -8.55
C LEU A 509 -26.07 10.60 -9.53
N PRO A 510 -25.95 11.95 -9.66
CA PRO A 510 -24.95 12.53 -10.57
C PRO A 510 -23.52 12.29 -10.07
N VAL A 511 -22.67 11.81 -10.96
CA VAL A 511 -21.23 11.63 -10.71
C VAL A 511 -20.51 12.97 -10.84
N PRO A 512 -19.72 13.40 -9.84
CA PRO A 512 -18.95 14.64 -9.90
C PRO A 512 -17.91 14.62 -11.02
N ARG A 513 -17.69 15.78 -11.66
CA ARG A 513 -16.68 15.93 -12.73
C ARG A 513 -15.25 15.88 -12.22
N GLU A 514 -15.08 16.18 -10.94
CA GLU A 514 -13.81 16.17 -10.22
C GLU A 514 -13.28 14.76 -9.97
N TYR A 515 -14.14 13.74 -10.06
CA TYR A 515 -13.73 12.36 -9.91
C TYR A 515 -12.77 11.94 -11.00
N GLN A 516 -11.67 11.32 -10.63
CA GLN A 516 -10.70 10.72 -11.56
C GLN A 516 -11.08 9.28 -11.92
N GLY A 517 -11.76 8.57 -11.01
CA GLY A 517 -12.38 7.28 -11.27
C GLY A 517 -13.60 7.38 -12.15
N ARG A 518 -14.02 6.27 -12.74
CA ARG A 518 -15.14 6.17 -13.66
C ARG A 518 -16.06 5.01 -13.29
N SER A 519 -17.34 5.17 -13.54
CA SER A 519 -18.30 4.10 -13.28
C SER A 519 -17.98 2.85 -14.12
N LEU A 520 -17.90 1.71 -13.45
CA LEU A 520 -17.72 0.39 -14.06
C LEU A 520 -18.94 -0.08 -14.86
N LEU A 521 -20.08 0.63 -14.75
CA LEU A 521 -21.29 0.33 -15.50
C LEU A 521 -21.26 0.89 -16.92
N ARG A 522 -20.35 1.82 -17.20
CA ARG A 522 -20.29 2.52 -18.49
C ARG A 522 -19.11 2.02 -19.31
N SER A 523 -19.28 1.98 -20.62
CA SER A 523 -18.15 1.81 -21.51
C SER A 523 -17.13 2.94 -21.29
N THR A 524 -15.86 2.60 -21.14
CA THR A 524 -14.79 3.55 -20.89
C THR A 524 -13.84 3.62 -22.09
N PRO A 525 -13.21 4.79 -22.35
CA PRO A 525 -12.16 4.89 -23.34
C PRO A 525 -10.99 3.91 -23.05
N GLU A 526 -10.31 3.43 -24.09
CA GLU A 526 -9.19 2.48 -23.96
C GLU A 526 -8.05 2.98 -23.07
N ASP A 527 -7.86 4.30 -22.97
CA ASP A 527 -6.84 4.95 -22.17
C ASP A 527 -7.23 5.15 -20.68
N SER A 528 -8.45 4.74 -20.33
CA SER A 528 -8.88 4.69 -18.93
C SER A 528 -8.31 3.46 -18.24
N VAL A 529 -7.14 3.60 -17.64
CA VAL A 529 -6.41 2.50 -16.99
C VAL A 529 -6.19 2.78 -15.50
N PRO A 530 -6.24 1.74 -14.64
CA PRO A 530 -5.81 1.87 -13.26
C PRO A 530 -4.34 2.32 -13.22
N ARG A 531 -4.08 3.35 -12.40
CA ARG A 531 -2.73 3.80 -12.05
C ARG A 531 -2.57 3.69 -10.56
N PHE A 532 -1.40 3.28 -10.13
CA PHE A 532 -1.08 3.04 -8.74
C PHE A 532 0.34 3.47 -8.42
N LEU A 533 0.60 3.78 -7.17
CA LEU A 533 1.91 4.22 -6.72
C LEU A 533 2.18 3.80 -5.27
N THR A 534 3.45 3.73 -4.89
CA THR A 534 3.90 3.70 -3.50
C THR A 534 5.19 4.49 -3.35
N ASP A 535 5.40 5.07 -2.16
CA ASP A 535 6.57 5.87 -1.82
C ASP A 535 7.15 5.53 -0.43
N HIS A 536 6.74 4.39 0.12
CA HIS A 536 7.24 3.96 1.43
C HIS A 536 8.70 3.53 1.40
N THR A 537 9.16 2.99 0.27
CA THR A 537 10.53 2.49 0.11
C THR A 537 11.27 3.14 -1.04
N LEU A 538 11.02 2.59 -2.23
CA LEU A 538 11.42 3.13 -3.52
C LEU A 538 10.16 3.73 -4.12
N GLU A 539 10.29 4.93 -4.67
CA GLU A 539 9.20 5.53 -5.42
C GLU A 539 8.88 4.65 -6.63
N GLN A 540 7.78 3.92 -6.52
CA GLN A 540 7.26 3.09 -7.59
C GLN A 540 5.96 3.67 -8.11
N VAL A 541 5.82 3.68 -9.42
CA VAL A 541 4.58 4.02 -10.12
C VAL A 541 4.24 2.94 -11.12
N GLY A 542 2.96 2.65 -11.30
CA GLY A 542 2.56 1.60 -12.22
C GLY A 542 1.19 1.82 -12.83
N LEU A 543 0.88 1.00 -13.83
CA LEU A 543 -0.41 0.96 -14.50
C LEU A 543 -0.75 -0.47 -14.95
N ARG A 544 -2.06 -0.69 -15.18
CA ARG A 544 -2.59 -1.89 -15.81
C ARG A 544 -3.28 -1.50 -17.12
N HIS A 545 -2.73 -1.91 -18.25
CA HIS A 545 -3.25 -1.57 -19.57
C HIS A 545 -3.46 -2.82 -20.45
N GLY A 546 -4.70 -3.22 -20.62
CA GLY A 546 -5.04 -4.48 -21.29
C GLY A 546 -4.37 -5.67 -20.58
N PRO A 547 -3.59 -6.53 -21.25
CA PRO A 547 -2.86 -7.64 -20.63
C PRO A 547 -1.61 -7.20 -19.86
N TRP A 548 -1.15 -5.96 -20.09
CA TRP A 548 0.11 -5.46 -19.57
C TRP A 548 -0.05 -4.84 -18.18
N LYS A 549 0.82 -5.22 -17.27
CA LYS A 549 1.09 -4.50 -16.05
C LYS A 549 2.51 -3.99 -16.06
N PHE A 550 2.67 -2.69 -15.83
CA PHE A 550 3.95 -2.01 -15.88
C PHE A 550 4.24 -1.34 -14.55
N ILE A 551 5.48 -1.49 -14.07
CA ILE A 551 6.00 -0.88 -12.82
C ILE A 551 7.30 -0.16 -13.17
N ASP A 552 7.41 1.14 -12.81
CA ASP A 552 8.64 1.95 -12.95
C ASP A 552 9.12 2.37 -11.55
N GLU A 553 10.37 2.06 -11.24
CA GLU A 553 11.07 2.52 -10.04
C GLU A 553 11.82 3.81 -10.38
N ALA A 554 11.30 4.95 -9.95
CA ALA A 554 11.82 6.25 -10.37
C ALA A 554 13.28 6.48 -9.98
N GLU A 555 13.70 6.01 -8.79
CA GLU A 555 15.04 6.24 -8.26
C GLU A 555 16.11 5.34 -8.87
N THR A 556 15.78 4.08 -9.16
CA THR A 556 16.76 3.12 -9.72
C THR A 556 16.77 3.15 -11.23
N GLY A 557 15.70 3.66 -11.85
CA GLY A 557 15.44 3.55 -13.28
C GLY A 557 15.06 2.14 -13.74
N ARG A 558 14.81 1.22 -12.80
CA ARG A 558 14.35 -0.13 -13.10
C ARG A 558 12.90 -0.09 -13.58
N ALA A 559 12.62 -0.84 -14.61
CA ALA A 559 11.27 -1.08 -15.08
C ALA A 559 10.96 -2.57 -15.11
N GLN A 560 9.71 -2.92 -14.86
CA GLN A 560 9.19 -4.29 -15.00
C GLN A 560 7.92 -4.26 -15.83
N LEU A 561 7.78 -5.23 -16.71
CA LEU A 561 6.61 -5.39 -17.58
C LEU A 561 6.13 -6.84 -17.55
N PHE A 562 4.89 -7.05 -17.18
CA PHE A 562 4.29 -8.38 -17.05
C PHE A 562 3.07 -8.53 -17.96
N ASP A 563 2.90 -9.71 -18.55
CA ASP A 563 1.64 -10.14 -19.17
C ASP A 563 0.81 -10.88 -18.11
N VAL A 564 0.03 -10.18 -17.32
CA VAL A 564 -0.68 -10.76 -16.17
C VAL A 564 -1.92 -11.58 -16.55
N VAL A 565 -2.21 -11.71 -17.84
CA VAL A 565 -3.22 -12.66 -18.34
C VAL A 565 -2.63 -14.06 -18.45
N HIS A 566 -1.40 -14.19 -18.95
CA HIS A 566 -0.70 -15.46 -19.13
C HIS A 566 0.26 -15.78 -17.98
N ASP A 567 0.69 -14.76 -17.24
CA ASP A 567 1.55 -14.85 -16.07
C ASP A 567 0.93 -14.07 -14.89
N PRO A 568 -0.19 -14.56 -14.32
CA PRO A 568 -0.87 -13.88 -13.21
C PRO A 568 -0.03 -13.83 -11.93
N GLU A 569 1.06 -14.58 -11.86
CA GLU A 569 2.01 -14.59 -10.75
C GLU A 569 3.17 -13.60 -10.95
N GLU A 570 3.19 -12.85 -12.06
CA GLU A 570 4.21 -11.82 -12.37
C GLU A 570 5.66 -12.34 -12.25
N ARG A 571 5.90 -13.58 -12.70
CA ARG A 571 7.21 -14.26 -12.60
C ARG A 571 8.19 -13.87 -13.69
N THR A 572 7.68 -13.47 -14.86
CA THR A 572 8.47 -13.23 -16.07
C THR A 572 8.45 -11.76 -16.44
N ASP A 573 9.55 -11.06 -16.16
CA ASP A 573 9.74 -9.67 -16.57
C ASP A 573 10.05 -9.59 -18.08
N LEU A 574 9.15 -9.04 -18.85
CA LEU A 574 9.23 -8.87 -20.30
C LEU A 574 9.76 -7.49 -20.71
N SER A 575 10.22 -6.67 -19.79
CA SER A 575 10.66 -5.27 -20.07
C SER A 575 11.79 -5.20 -21.10
N SER A 576 12.72 -6.13 -21.08
CA SER A 576 13.83 -6.21 -22.04
C SER A 576 13.40 -6.61 -23.45
N LEU A 577 12.26 -7.32 -23.59
CA LEU A 577 11.73 -7.75 -24.88
C LEU A 577 10.86 -6.67 -25.54
N HIS A 578 10.37 -5.70 -24.78
CA HIS A 578 9.46 -4.64 -25.24
C HIS A 578 9.95 -3.22 -24.89
N PRO A 579 11.17 -2.81 -25.26
CA PRO A 579 11.78 -1.55 -24.84
C PRO A 579 10.97 -0.31 -25.28
N ASP A 580 10.35 -0.35 -26.45
CA ASP A 580 9.51 0.76 -26.95
C ASP A 580 8.23 0.95 -26.12
N LEU A 581 7.60 -0.15 -25.70
CA LEU A 581 6.41 -0.12 -24.84
C LEU A 581 6.78 0.40 -23.45
N VAL A 582 7.88 -0.08 -22.88
CA VAL A 582 8.44 0.39 -21.62
C VAL A 582 8.72 1.90 -21.68
N GLY A 583 9.35 2.39 -22.75
CA GLY A 583 9.63 3.81 -22.94
C GLY A 583 8.37 4.68 -22.93
N ARG A 584 7.32 4.24 -23.64
CA ARG A 584 6.03 4.95 -23.69
C ARG A 584 5.30 4.94 -22.36
N TYR A 585 5.21 3.80 -21.70
CA TYR A 585 4.57 3.71 -20.37
C TYR A 585 5.31 4.55 -19.33
N ARG A 586 6.63 4.52 -19.34
CA ARG A 586 7.46 5.35 -18.45
C ARG A 586 7.23 6.84 -18.67
N ALA A 587 7.22 7.31 -19.91
CA ALA A 587 6.95 8.71 -20.23
C ALA A 587 5.56 9.15 -19.74
N HIS A 588 4.54 8.33 -20.00
CA HIS A 588 3.17 8.57 -19.54
C HIS A 588 3.10 8.65 -17.99
N LEU A 589 3.62 7.63 -17.30
CA LEU A 589 3.53 7.56 -15.83
C LEU A 589 4.29 8.67 -15.14
N ARG A 590 5.48 9.03 -15.62
CA ARG A 590 6.27 10.13 -15.02
C ARG A 590 5.57 11.46 -15.16
N ALA A 591 5.03 11.77 -16.33
CA ALA A 591 4.26 12.99 -16.53
C ALA A 591 2.97 13.01 -15.68
N TRP A 592 2.23 11.88 -15.64
CA TRP A 592 1.06 11.73 -14.78
C TRP A 592 1.41 11.90 -13.30
N PHE A 593 2.47 11.28 -12.82
CA PHE A 593 2.92 11.34 -11.43
C PHE A 593 3.23 12.77 -10.98
N TYR A 594 4.00 13.52 -11.79
CA TYR A 594 4.30 14.92 -11.49
C TYR A 594 3.04 15.79 -11.53
N ARG A 595 2.16 15.59 -12.51
CA ARG A 595 0.89 16.31 -12.59
C ARG A 595 0.02 16.04 -11.37
N GLN A 596 -0.09 14.76 -10.94
CA GLN A 596 -0.87 14.37 -9.78
C GLN A 596 -0.30 15.00 -8.50
N ARG A 597 1.03 14.99 -8.35
CA ARG A 597 1.67 15.64 -7.20
C ARG A 597 1.34 17.14 -7.15
N LEU A 598 1.47 17.85 -8.25
CA LEU A 598 1.12 19.27 -8.31
C LEU A 598 -0.37 19.50 -8.02
N LEU A 599 -1.26 18.66 -8.54
CA LEU A 599 -2.70 18.76 -8.27
C LEU A 599 -3.00 18.67 -6.76
N ILE A 600 -2.39 17.71 -6.08
CA ILE A 600 -2.62 17.48 -4.65
C ILE A 600 -1.92 18.53 -3.77
N THR A 601 -0.77 19.07 -4.18
CA THR A 601 0.03 20.01 -3.37
C THR A 601 -0.25 21.48 -3.66
N ALA A 602 -0.97 21.81 -4.74
CA ALA A 602 -1.31 23.19 -5.12
C ALA A 602 -2.36 23.85 -4.20
N HIS A 603 -3.06 23.07 -3.39
CA HIS A 603 -4.03 23.53 -2.40
C HIS A 603 -3.36 23.47 -1.02
#